data_e7c3f9d3d2f4e8fda45940ddec7e0269
#
_entry.id   e7c3f9d3d2f4e8fda45940ddec7e0269
#
_cell.length_a   1.000
_cell.length_b   1.000
_cell.length_c   1.000
_cell.angle_alpha   90.00
_cell.angle_beta   90.00
_cell.angle_gamma   90.00
#
_symmetry.space_group_name_H-M   'P 1'
#
loop_
_entity.id
_entity.type
_entity.pdbx_description
1 polymer ?
#
loop_
_entity_poly.entity_id
_entity_poly.type
_entity_poly.pdbx_seq_one_letter_code
_entity_poly.pdbx_strand_id
1 'polypeptide(L)'
;WPKALRWRAAMTVQAVRAVAALLPWYPGRLLGFGGDQPRRFMADWSYNASTGRYRCAGSRIDYEEALDDLVLPVLSIEIRGDPVAPTGATNALLAKLASCAIERRQVDGVTTDAPWRRHFSWARYPDEVVAEIHAWVRARRARVASLEQVAA
;
A
#
# COMPACT_ATOMS: atom_id res chain seq x y z
N TRP A 1 7.72 11.01 5.47
CA TRP A 1 9.15 10.69 5.36
C TRP A 1 9.98 11.74 6.09
N PRO A 2 11.02 11.36 6.87
CA PRO A 2 12.00 12.30 7.42
C PRO A 2 12.61 13.14 6.30
N LYS A 3 12.88 14.44 6.58
CA LYS A 3 13.38 15.37 5.54
C LYS A 3 14.61 14.84 4.79
N ALA A 4 15.52 14.17 5.49
CA ALA A 4 16.72 13.57 4.90
C ALA A 4 16.45 12.37 3.97
N LEU A 5 15.31 11.67 4.09
CA LEU A 5 14.93 10.59 3.19
C LEU A 5 14.06 11.06 2.01
N ARG A 6 13.37 12.19 2.16
CA ARG A 6 12.45 12.69 1.13
C ARG A 6 13.15 12.98 -0.21
N TRP A 7 14.32 13.61 -0.18
CA TRP A 7 15.06 13.91 -1.41
C TRP A 7 15.58 12.64 -2.09
N ARG A 8 16.05 11.64 -1.31
CA ARG A 8 16.50 10.34 -1.86
C ARG A 8 15.32 9.60 -2.49
N ALA A 9 14.18 9.54 -1.83
CA ALA A 9 12.96 8.96 -2.37
C ALA A 9 12.53 9.68 -3.67
N ALA A 10 12.53 11.02 -3.67
CA ALA A 10 12.21 11.82 -4.85
C ALA A 10 13.18 11.53 -6.02
N MET A 11 14.47 11.45 -5.75
CA MET A 11 15.48 11.12 -6.78
C MET A 11 15.27 9.70 -7.34
N THR A 12 14.99 8.72 -6.47
CA THR A 12 14.66 7.35 -6.91
C THR A 12 13.43 7.33 -7.81
N VAL A 13 12.37 8.04 -7.43
CA VAL A 13 11.13 8.12 -8.23
C VAL A 13 11.41 8.76 -9.59
N GLN A 14 12.21 9.84 -9.66
CA GLN A 14 12.57 10.46 -10.93
C GLN A 14 13.45 9.55 -11.81
N ALA A 15 14.38 8.81 -11.22
CA ALA A 15 15.18 7.83 -11.94
C ALA A 15 14.31 6.70 -12.52
N VAL A 16 13.38 6.14 -11.72
CA VAL A 16 12.40 5.15 -12.19
C VAL A 16 11.57 5.69 -13.34
N ARG A 17 11.09 6.94 -13.22
CA ARG A 17 10.31 7.60 -14.26
C ARG A 17 11.09 7.75 -15.56
N ALA A 18 12.35 8.18 -15.47
CA ALA A 18 13.22 8.33 -16.64
C ALA A 18 13.48 6.98 -17.34
N VAL A 19 13.81 5.94 -16.57
CA VAL A 19 14.02 4.59 -17.12
C VAL A 19 12.73 4.06 -17.77
N ALA A 20 11.57 4.20 -17.13
CA ALA A 20 10.28 3.79 -17.67
C ALA A 20 9.88 4.59 -18.94
N ALA A 21 10.38 5.81 -19.10
CA ALA A 21 10.14 6.61 -20.31
C ALA A 21 11.02 6.18 -21.49
N LEU A 22 12.26 5.79 -21.22
CA LEU A 22 13.28 5.53 -22.23
C LEU A 22 13.33 4.07 -22.69
N LEU A 23 12.99 3.11 -21.82
CA LEU A 23 13.11 1.68 -22.11
C LEU A 23 11.74 1.05 -22.39
N PRO A 24 11.66 -0.01 -23.21
CA PRO A 24 10.42 -0.72 -23.49
C PRO A 24 9.90 -1.49 -22.26
N TRP A 25 10.76 -1.81 -21.29
CA TRP A 25 10.48 -2.44 -20.01
C TRP A 25 11.43 -1.90 -18.94
N TYR A 26 11.04 -2.04 -17.67
CA TYR A 26 11.84 -1.58 -16.54
C TYR A 26 12.74 -2.72 -16.03
N PRO A 27 14.07 -2.61 -16.12
CA PRO A 27 15.01 -3.66 -15.72
C PRO A 27 15.30 -3.60 -14.21
N GLY A 28 14.28 -3.81 -13.39
CA GLY A 28 14.37 -3.60 -11.95
C GLY A 28 15.34 -4.53 -11.22
N ARG A 29 15.57 -5.74 -11.75
CA ARG A 29 16.59 -6.65 -11.20
C ARG A 29 18.00 -6.09 -11.35
N LEU A 30 18.30 -5.51 -12.51
CA LEU A 30 19.59 -4.86 -12.75
C LEU A 30 19.76 -3.59 -11.91
N LEU A 31 18.68 -2.85 -11.71
CA LEU A 31 18.68 -1.59 -10.96
C LEU A 31 18.51 -1.78 -9.45
N GLY A 32 18.29 -3.01 -8.98
CA GLY A 32 18.10 -3.34 -7.56
C GLY A 32 16.79 -2.84 -6.95
N PHE A 33 15.78 -2.51 -7.79
CA PHE A 33 14.50 -1.99 -7.32
C PHE A 33 13.33 -2.50 -8.17
N GLY A 34 12.27 -3.00 -7.51
CA GLY A 34 10.98 -3.31 -8.12
C GLY A 34 10.91 -4.58 -8.97
N GLY A 35 12.02 -5.29 -9.19
CA GLY A 35 12.07 -6.40 -10.14
C GLY A 35 11.84 -5.95 -11.59
N ASP A 36 11.82 -6.91 -12.54
CA ASP A 36 11.56 -6.59 -13.95
C ASP A 36 10.06 -6.35 -14.15
N GLN A 37 9.69 -5.18 -14.64
CA GLN A 37 8.30 -4.73 -14.72
C GLN A 37 7.94 -4.14 -16.08
N PRO A 38 6.66 -4.20 -16.49
CA PRO A 38 6.19 -3.45 -17.63
C PRO A 38 6.42 -1.94 -17.44
N ARG A 39 6.89 -1.25 -18.49
CA ARG A 39 7.17 0.20 -18.44
C ARG A 39 5.97 1.02 -17.96
N ARG A 40 4.76 0.67 -18.40
CA ARG A 40 3.53 1.39 -18.04
C ARG A 40 3.23 1.28 -16.55
N PHE A 41 3.40 0.10 -15.97
CA PHE A 41 3.25 -0.10 -14.54
C PHE A 41 4.20 0.80 -13.73
N MET A 42 5.47 0.86 -14.10
CA MET A 42 6.45 1.71 -13.41
C MET A 42 6.23 3.21 -13.66
N ALA A 43 5.69 3.58 -14.81
CA ALA A 43 5.28 4.96 -15.09
C ALA A 43 4.09 5.38 -14.18
N ASP A 44 3.08 4.52 -14.02
CA ASP A 44 1.95 4.78 -13.14
C ASP A 44 2.36 4.76 -11.67
N TRP A 45 3.23 3.81 -11.26
CA TRP A 45 3.82 3.79 -9.93
C TRP A 45 4.57 5.09 -9.63
N SER A 46 5.44 5.55 -10.56
CA SER A 46 6.21 6.79 -10.37
C SER A 46 5.33 8.03 -10.31
N TYR A 47 4.22 8.03 -11.04
CA TYR A 47 3.21 9.07 -10.96
C TYR A 47 2.56 9.10 -9.58
N ASN A 48 2.09 7.95 -9.08
CA ASN A 48 1.51 7.85 -7.74
C ASN A 48 2.52 8.27 -6.65
N ALA A 49 3.75 7.77 -6.73
CA ALA A 49 4.81 8.10 -5.77
C ALA A 49 5.17 9.60 -5.77
N SER A 50 5.01 10.30 -6.90
CA SER A 50 5.31 11.75 -7.01
C SER A 50 4.16 12.63 -6.57
N THR A 51 2.92 12.22 -6.87
CA THR A 51 1.72 13.07 -6.74
C THR A 51 0.80 12.63 -5.61
N GLY A 52 0.95 11.40 -5.13
CA GLY A 52 0.01 10.76 -4.23
C GLY A 52 -1.31 10.36 -4.89
N ARG A 53 -1.46 10.52 -6.20
CA ARG A 53 -2.70 10.22 -6.93
C ARG A 53 -2.58 8.91 -7.70
N TYR A 54 -3.67 8.15 -7.74
CA TYR A 54 -3.76 6.91 -8.49
C TYR A 54 -4.24 7.16 -9.91
N ARG A 55 -3.61 6.49 -10.87
CA ARG A 55 -4.07 6.34 -12.24
C ARG A 55 -3.58 5.00 -12.78
N CYS A 56 -4.21 4.50 -13.82
CA CYS A 56 -3.73 3.35 -14.59
C CYS A 56 -3.77 3.72 -16.07
N ALA A 57 -2.62 3.66 -16.73
CA ALA A 57 -2.49 4.04 -18.13
C ALA A 57 -3.40 3.15 -19.00
N GLY A 58 -4.29 3.79 -19.78
CA GLY A 58 -5.28 3.13 -20.61
C GLY A 58 -6.63 2.85 -19.93
N SER A 59 -6.78 3.12 -18.64
CA SER A 59 -8.06 3.11 -17.96
C SER A 59 -8.80 4.43 -18.16
N ARG A 60 -10.15 4.36 -18.20
CA ARG A 60 -11.05 5.53 -18.17
C ARG A 60 -11.59 5.82 -16.77
N ILE A 61 -11.22 4.99 -15.80
CA ILE A 61 -11.70 5.14 -14.41
C ILE A 61 -10.92 6.28 -13.75
N ASP A 62 -11.62 7.23 -13.13
CA ASP A 62 -11.03 8.13 -12.15
C ASP A 62 -10.88 7.36 -10.83
N TYR A 63 -9.66 6.92 -10.53
CA TYR A 63 -9.40 6.13 -9.33
C TYR A 63 -9.48 6.96 -8.04
N GLU A 64 -9.30 8.28 -8.11
CA GLU A 64 -9.44 9.13 -6.92
C GLU A 64 -10.91 9.26 -6.52
N GLU A 65 -11.80 9.49 -7.49
CA GLU A 65 -13.24 9.51 -7.29
C GLU A 65 -13.75 8.12 -6.82
N ALA A 66 -13.33 7.06 -7.50
CA ALA A 66 -13.71 5.69 -7.12
C ALA A 66 -13.27 5.28 -5.70
N LEU A 67 -12.14 5.81 -5.20
CA LEU A 67 -11.69 5.57 -3.82
C LEU A 67 -12.51 6.37 -2.80
N ASP A 68 -12.91 7.59 -3.14
CA ASP A 68 -13.74 8.45 -2.28
C ASP A 68 -15.16 7.90 -2.13
N ASP A 69 -15.72 7.39 -3.23
CA ASP A 69 -17.05 6.78 -3.29
C ASP A 69 -17.13 5.37 -2.68
N LEU A 70 -15.97 4.77 -2.38
CA LEU A 70 -15.92 3.39 -1.91
C LEU A 70 -16.50 3.25 -0.50
N VAL A 71 -17.56 2.45 -0.37
CA VAL A 71 -18.22 2.17 0.91
C VAL A 71 -17.98 0.72 1.31
N LEU A 72 -16.87 0.46 1.96
CA LEU A 72 -16.47 -0.88 2.40
C LEU A 72 -15.89 -0.84 3.82
N PRO A 73 -15.96 -1.97 4.55
CA PRO A 73 -15.14 -2.17 5.72
C PRO A 73 -13.68 -2.41 5.29
N VAL A 74 -12.77 -1.68 5.87
CA VAL A 74 -11.33 -1.74 5.57
C VAL A 74 -10.54 -2.06 6.84
N LEU A 75 -9.67 -3.06 6.77
CA LEU A 75 -8.65 -3.32 7.78
C LEU A 75 -7.32 -2.80 7.28
N SER A 76 -6.74 -1.85 7.98
CA SER A 76 -5.38 -1.35 7.73
C SER A 76 -4.43 -1.95 8.75
N ILE A 77 -3.43 -2.71 8.27
CA ILE A 77 -2.39 -3.29 9.13
C ILE A 77 -1.06 -2.59 8.83
N GLU A 78 -0.49 -1.97 9.84
CA GLU A 78 0.79 -1.27 9.76
C GLU A 78 1.88 -2.09 10.45
N ILE A 79 3.06 -2.20 9.82
CA ILE A 79 4.23 -2.80 10.47
C ILE A 79 4.98 -1.71 11.22
N ARG A 80 5.20 -1.91 12.51
CA ARG A 80 5.88 -0.95 13.37
C ARG A 80 7.29 -0.65 12.87
N GLY A 81 7.59 0.64 12.69
CA GLY A 81 8.93 1.08 12.24
C GLY A 81 9.27 0.73 10.80
N ASP A 82 8.28 0.48 9.95
CA ASP A 82 8.45 0.31 8.51
C ASP A 82 8.89 1.62 7.84
N PRO A 83 10.10 1.69 7.27
CA PRO A 83 10.58 2.91 6.63
C PRO A 83 10.03 3.11 5.22
N VAL A 84 9.47 2.08 4.59
CA VAL A 84 8.93 2.13 3.22
C VAL A 84 7.49 2.63 3.24
N ALA A 85 6.68 2.14 4.19
CA ALA A 85 5.31 2.59 4.42
C ALA A 85 5.15 3.20 5.83
N PRO A 86 5.76 4.36 6.11
CA PRO A 86 5.60 5.02 7.39
C PRO A 86 4.14 5.44 7.61
N THR A 87 3.71 5.55 8.86
CA THR A 87 2.34 5.91 9.25
C THR A 87 1.78 7.12 8.47
N GLY A 88 2.63 8.10 8.14
CA GLY A 88 2.20 9.24 7.31
C GLY A 88 1.79 8.85 5.89
N ALA A 89 2.41 7.83 5.29
CA ALA A 89 2.01 7.32 3.97
C ALA A 89 0.70 6.54 4.08
N THR A 90 0.55 5.72 5.12
CA THR A 90 -0.72 5.02 5.41
C THR A 90 -1.86 6.02 5.64
N ASN A 91 -1.62 7.06 6.43
CA ASN A 91 -2.63 8.11 6.65
C ASN A 91 -3.06 8.79 5.35
N ALA A 92 -2.12 9.08 4.45
CA ALA A 92 -2.43 9.68 3.15
C ALA A 92 -3.27 8.76 2.25
N LEU A 93 -3.04 7.44 2.32
CA LEU A 93 -3.87 6.46 1.61
C LEU A 93 -5.28 6.38 2.24
N LEU A 94 -5.36 6.23 3.55
CA LEU A 94 -6.64 6.09 4.26
C LEU A 94 -7.51 7.35 4.14
N ALA A 95 -6.91 8.53 4.01
CA ALA A 95 -7.64 9.77 3.77
C ALA A 95 -8.40 9.80 2.44
N LYS A 96 -8.06 8.93 1.48
CA LYS A 96 -8.78 8.77 0.21
C LYS A 96 -10.02 7.85 0.32
N LEU A 97 -10.19 7.17 1.43
CA LEU A 97 -11.26 6.22 1.70
C LEU A 97 -12.28 6.85 2.68
N ALA A 98 -12.74 8.07 2.36
CA ALA A 98 -13.54 8.89 3.28
C ALA A 98 -14.84 8.21 3.72
N SER A 99 -15.46 7.42 2.82
CA SER A 99 -16.72 6.72 3.05
C SER A 99 -16.55 5.30 3.61
N CYS A 100 -15.31 4.85 3.83
CA CYS A 100 -15.02 3.51 4.35
C CYS A 100 -15.02 3.44 5.88
N ALA A 101 -15.53 2.33 6.43
CA ALA A 101 -15.38 2.01 7.85
C ALA A 101 -13.98 1.40 8.11
N ILE A 102 -13.05 2.22 8.58
CA ILE A 102 -11.63 1.84 8.72
C ILE A 102 -11.34 1.36 10.14
N GLU A 103 -10.82 0.15 10.26
CA GLU A 103 -10.17 -0.37 11.47
C GLU A 103 -8.66 -0.42 11.26
N ARG A 104 -7.89 0.02 12.26
CA ARG A 104 -6.41 0.05 12.18
C ARG A 104 -5.82 -0.92 13.18
N ARG A 105 -4.80 -1.65 12.76
CA ARG A 105 -3.98 -2.54 13.58
C ARG A 105 -2.51 -2.24 13.33
N GLN A 106 -1.69 -2.52 14.32
CA GLN A 106 -0.24 -2.41 14.20
C GLN A 106 0.39 -3.71 14.67
N VAL A 107 1.26 -4.27 13.85
CA VAL A 107 2.02 -5.49 14.12
C VAL A 107 3.51 -5.14 14.24
N ASP A 108 4.25 -5.92 15.01
CA ASP A 108 5.68 -5.65 15.21
C ASP A 108 6.52 -6.08 14.00
N GLY A 109 6.08 -7.13 13.33
CA GLY A 109 6.83 -7.71 12.22
C GLY A 109 8.16 -8.31 12.64
N VAL A 110 8.93 -8.82 11.69
CA VAL A 110 10.22 -9.44 11.94
C VAL A 110 11.34 -8.39 11.91
N THR A 111 12.22 -8.41 12.91
CA THR A 111 13.45 -7.62 12.90
C THR A 111 14.39 -8.16 11.82
N THR A 112 14.91 -7.28 10.97
CA THR A 112 15.84 -7.62 9.89
C THR A 112 17.06 -6.71 9.92
N ASP A 113 18.19 -7.20 9.43
CA ASP A 113 19.45 -6.43 9.36
C ASP A 113 19.35 -5.21 8.47
N ALA A 114 18.45 -5.26 7.48
CA ALA A 114 18.17 -4.14 6.58
C ALA A 114 16.76 -3.60 6.86
N PRO A 115 16.61 -2.37 7.39
CA PRO A 115 15.32 -1.81 7.78
C PRO A 115 14.24 -1.84 6.67
N TRP A 116 14.63 -1.64 5.41
CA TRP A 116 13.71 -1.67 4.26
C TRP A 116 13.12 -3.07 3.99
N ARG A 117 13.82 -4.15 4.40
CA ARG A 117 13.31 -5.53 4.28
C ARG A 117 12.15 -5.79 5.22
N ARG A 118 11.99 -5.01 6.28
CA ARG A 118 10.86 -5.10 7.20
C ARG A 118 9.52 -4.96 6.47
N HIS A 119 9.45 -4.05 5.51
CA HIS A 119 8.27 -3.86 4.67
C HIS A 119 7.77 -5.13 3.97
N PHE A 120 8.68 -6.00 3.56
CA PHE A 120 8.38 -7.24 2.85
C PHE A 120 8.39 -8.48 3.74
N SER A 121 8.80 -8.35 5.01
CA SER A 121 8.99 -9.48 5.91
C SER A 121 7.70 -10.24 6.21
N TRP A 122 6.57 -9.55 6.24
CA TRP A 122 5.27 -10.14 6.47
C TRP A 122 4.88 -11.22 5.43
N ALA A 123 5.34 -11.10 4.19
CA ALA A 123 5.07 -12.09 3.15
C ALA A 123 5.81 -13.41 3.38
N ARG A 124 6.96 -13.36 4.09
CA ARG A 124 7.76 -14.54 4.45
C ARG A 124 7.39 -15.09 5.84
N TYR A 125 6.96 -14.22 6.73
CA TYR A 125 6.58 -14.54 8.12
C TYR A 125 5.18 -13.94 8.37
N PRO A 126 4.12 -14.60 7.83
CA PRO A 126 2.79 -13.98 7.77
C PRO A 126 1.96 -14.13 9.03
N ASP A 127 2.40 -14.90 10.02
CA ASP A 127 1.57 -15.40 11.13
C ASP A 127 0.85 -14.27 11.87
N GLU A 128 1.55 -13.21 12.22
CA GLU A 128 0.99 -12.06 12.94
C GLU A 128 -0.06 -11.31 12.11
N VAL A 129 0.26 -11.04 10.84
CA VAL A 129 -0.65 -10.36 9.90
C VAL A 129 -1.88 -11.22 9.62
N VAL A 130 -1.69 -12.53 9.41
CA VAL A 130 -2.78 -13.47 9.15
C VAL A 130 -3.68 -13.62 10.37
N ALA A 131 -3.11 -13.62 11.59
CA ALA A 131 -3.89 -13.66 12.84
C ALA A 131 -4.81 -12.44 12.98
N GLU A 132 -4.31 -11.24 12.68
CA GLU A 132 -5.12 -10.01 12.69
C GLU A 132 -6.23 -10.03 11.62
N ILE A 133 -5.93 -10.49 10.40
CA ILE A 133 -6.93 -10.66 9.35
C ILE A 133 -8.02 -11.64 9.78
N HIS A 134 -7.64 -12.80 10.33
CA HIS A 134 -8.60 -13.81 10.79
C HIS A 134 -9.48 -13.30 11.95
N ALA A 135 -8.88 -12.57 12.90
CA ALA A 135 -9.63 -11.99 14.01
C ALA A 135 -10.67 -10.99 13.49
N TRP A 136 -10.25 -10.11 12.57
CA TRP A 136 -11.12 -9.11 11.98
C TRP A 136 -12.28 -9.73 11.18
N VAL A 137 -11.99 -10.72 10.32
CA VAL A 137 -13.02 -11.42 9.52
C VAL A 137 -14.03 -12.12 10.42
N ARG A 138 -13.57 -12.82 11.46
CA ARG A 138 -14.48 -13.49 12.43
C ARG A 138 -15.39 -12.51 13.15
N ALA A 139 -14.83 -11.39 13.62
CA ALA A 139 -15.61 -10.37 14.31
C ALA A 139 -16.70 -9.77 13.40
N ARG A 140 -16.39 -9.55 12.13
CA ARG A 140 -17.38 -9.04 11.16
C ARG A 140 -18.47 -10.04 10.84
N ARG A 141 -18.12 -11.31 10.62
CA ARG A 141 -19.12 -12.37 10.41
C ARG A 141 -20.07 -12.49 11.59
N ALA A 142 -19.57 -12.43 12.82
CA ALA A 142 -20.40 -12.45 14.00
C ALA A 142 -21.38 -11.26 14.08
N ARG A 143 -20.91 -10.05 13.72
CA ARG A 143 -21.79 -8.85 13.66
C ARG A 143 -22.89 -9.00 12.61
N VAL A 144 -22.58 -9.49 11.41
CA VAL A 144 -23.57 -9.70 10.34
C VAL A 144 -24.62 -10.72 10.81
N ALA A 145 -24.21 -11.86 11.32
CA ALA A 145 -25.13 -12.89 11.86
C ALA A 145 -26.04 -12.35 12.97
N SER A 146 -25.50 -11.51 13.86
CA SER A 146 -26.29 -10.87 14.93
C SER A 146 -27.35 -9.88 14.37
N LEU A 147 -27.01 -9.13 13.33
CA LEU A 147 -27.96 -8.20 12.70
C LEU A 147 -29.08 -8.94 11.97
N GLU A 148 -28.80 -10.05 11.31
CA GLU A 148 -29.79 -10.91 10.65
C GLU A 148 -30.75 -11.52 11.65
N GLN A 149 -30.29 -11.92 12.84
CA GLN A 149 -31.13 -12.44 13.91
C GLN A 149 -32.07 -11.40 14.54
N VAL A 150 -31.67 -10.13 14.54
CA VAL A 150 -32.50 -9.03 15.07
C VAL A 150 -33.56 -8.58 14.05
N ALA A 151 -33.30 -8.81 12.75
CA ALA A 151 -34.19 -8.42 11.66
C ALA A 151 -35.24 -9.49 11.29
N ALA A 152 -35.11 -10.70 11.86
CA ALA A 152 -36.02 -11.83 11.64
C ALA A 152 -37.08 -11.95 12.74
#